data_5d396422eb910780c622f252dad43d7b
#
_entry.id   5d396422eb910780c622f252dad43d7b
#
_cell.length_a   1.000
_cell.length_b   1.000
_cell.length_c   1.000
_cell.angle_alpha   90.00
_cell.angle_beta   90.00
_cell.angle_gamma   90.00
#
_symmetry.space_group_name_H-M   'P 1'
#
loop_
_entity.id
_entity.type
_entity.pdbx_description
1 polymer ?
#
loop_
_entity_poly.entity_id
_entity_poly.type
_entity_poly.pdbx_seq_one_letter_code
_entity_poly.pdbx_strand_id
1 'polypeptide(L)'
;MLKQLVSSVDTDSLKTLGINIGYNSWTCGASRLRQITAEKDYPHWLAEISLSPESYASQLKEQLSAALKNGTYAFRLHMPAQSITTDTRQLGLIREFPDCSFFLDFMDTDCTYSDDLLELTCSCDNLAFLVPFGSLQSRQLVDLLNARQRIYGVCRTYDNTNAAERISDSQMSEMLSWGIPLLFFLAAADTTQDNRLLVDNAILDARLHQTYPALLIHLDADVARIQQLLISSRKNL
;
A
#
# COMPACT_ATOMS: atom_id res chain seq x y z
N MET A 1 0.95 8.19 17.62
CA MET A 1 0.86 7.46 16.33
C MET A 1 0.07 8.24 15.27
N LEU A 2 -1.26 8.23 15.22
CA LEU A 2 -2.03 8.99 14.19
C LEU A 2 -1.78 10.50 14.18
N LYS A 3 -1.55 11.12 15.34
CA LYS A 3 -1.20 12.55 15.41
C LYS A 3 0.08 12.90 14.66
N GLN A 4 1.08 12.03 14.69
CA GLN A 4 2.33 12.23 13.95
C GLN A 4 2.10 12.13 12.45
N LEU A 5 1.35 11.12 11.97
CA LEU A 5 0.98 11.00 10.57
C LEU A 5 0.25 12.26 10.08
N VAL A 6 -0.78 12.70 10.82
CA VAL A 6 -1.58 13.88 10.45
C VAL A 6 -0.76 15.17 10.41
N SER A 7 0.26 15.30 11.29
CA SER A 7 1.10 16.51 11.34
C SER A 7 2.24 16.52 10.32
N SER A 8 2.62 15.37 9.78
CA SER A 8 3.76 15.23 8.84
C SER A 8 3.35 15.12 7.36
N VAL A 9 2.07 14.96 7.08
CA VAL A 9 1.54 14.73 5.73
C VAL A 9 0.71 15.92 5.27
N ASP A 10 0.77 16.21 3.98
CA ASP A 10 -0.09 17.21 3.35
C ASP A 10 -1.58 16.89 3.61
N THR A 11 -2.32 17.92 4.00
CA THR A 11 -3.72 17.77 4.42
C THR A 11 -4.63 17.32 3.28
N ASP A 12 -4.41 17.79 2.06
CA ASP A 12 -5.26 17.46 0.92
C ASP A 12 -5.02 16.04 0.44
N SER A 13 -3.76 15.59 0.42
CA SER A 13 -3.41 14.18 0.18
C SER A 13 -4.02 13.25 1.23
N LEU A 14 -3.98 13.63 2.50
CA LEU A 14 -4.55 12.82 3.59
C LEU A 14 -6.08 12.73 3.47
N LYS A 15 -6.77 13.84 3.16
CA LYS A 15 -8.22 13.85 2.94
C LYS A 15 -8.60 13.02 1.71
N THR A 16 -7.89 13.21 0.59
CA THR A 16 -8.17 12.49 -0.66
C THR A 16 -8.04 10.98 -0.48
N LEU A 17 -6.92 10.50 0.10
CA LEU A 17 -6.77 9.08 0.38
C LEU A 17 -7.79 8.57 1.40
N GLY A 18 -8.09 9.35 2.44
CA GLY A 18 -9.10 8.99 3.43
C GLY A 18 -10.50 8.84 2.84
N ILE A 19 -10.92 9.75 1.95
CA ILE A 19 -12.21 9.66 1.23
C ILE A 19 -12.20 8.48 0.27
N ASN A 20 -11.15 8.32 -0.52
CA ASN A 20 -11.08 7.27 -1.53
C ASN A 20 -11.07 5.86 -0.89
N ILE A 21 -10.36 5.67 0.22
CA ILE A 21 -10.38 4.40 0.95
C ILE A 21 -11.70 4.23 1.72
N GLY A 22 -12.07 5.20 2.56
CA GLY A 22 -13.19 5.05 3.49
C GLY A 22 -14.55 5.09 2.79
N TYR A 23 -14.77 6.06 1.92
CA TYR A 23 -16.05 6.23 1.25
C TYR A 23 -16.10 5.52 -0.10
N ASN A 24 -15.19 5.81 -1.03
CA ASN A 24 -15.26 5.22 -2.36
C ASN A 24 -15.02 3.71 -2.33
N SER A 25 -13.99 3.23 -1.63
CA SER A 25 -13.66 1.81 -1.59
C SER A 25 -14.54 1.04 -0.59
N TRP A 26 -14.54 1.42 0.69
CA TRP A 26 -15.18 0.62 1.74
C TRP A 26 -16.69 0.83 1.86
N THR A 27 -17.25 1.89 1.28
CA THR A 27 -18.70 2.15 1.28
C THR A 27 -19.29 1.88 -0.09
N CYS A 28 -18.97 2.68 -1.10
CA CYS A 28 -19.54 2.56 -2.44
C CYS A 28 -19.06 1.28 -3.14
N GLY A 29 -17.75 1.03 -3.14
CA GLY A 29 -17.13 -0.16 -3.72
C GLY A 29 -17.62 -1.44 -3.07
N ALA A 30 -17.63 -1.49 -1.74
CA ALA A 30 -18.14 -2.64 -1.00
C ALA A 30 -19.60 -2.97 -1.32
N SER A 31 -20.44 -1.97 -1.55
CA SER A 31 -21.83 -2.21 -1.99
C SER A 31 -21.85 -2.92 -3.35
N ARG A 32 -20.99 -2.51 -4.28
CA ARG A 32 -20.89 -3.13 -5.61
C ARG A 32 -20.27 -4.52 -5.53
N LEU A 33 -19.18 -4.70 -4.77
CA LEU A 33 -18.55 -5.98 -4.51
C LEU A 33 -19.56 -7.01 -3.99
N ARG A 34 -20.41 -6.64 -3.05
CA ARG A 34 -21.47 -7.51 -2.50
C ARG A 34 -22.52 -7.91 -3.54
N GLN A 35 -22.81 -7.07 -4.52
CA GLN A 35 -23.77 -7.42 -5.59
C GLN A 35 -23.21 -8.48 -6.55
N ILE A 36 -21.88 -8.44 -6.80
CA ILE A 36 -21.19 -9.33 -7.74
C ILE A 36 -20.80 -10.64 -7.08
N THR A 37 -20.75 -10.73 -5.75
CA THR A 37 -20.26 -11.90 -4.98
C THR A 37 -21.07 -13.18 -5.15
N ALA A 38 -22.07 -13.23 -6.01
CA ALA A 38 -22.78 -14.47 -6.37
C ALA A 38 -21.98 -15.35 -7.37
N GLU A 39 -20.93 -14.83 -7.99
CA GLU A 39 -20.11 -15.48 -9.00
C GLU A 39 -18.73 -15.85 -8.44
N LYS A 40 -18.11 -16.92 -8.96
CA LYS A 40 -16.94 -17.59 -8.33
C LYS A 40 -15.63 -16.79 -8.24
N ASP A 41 -15.47 -15.69 -8.97
CA ASP A 41 -14.28 -14.84 -8.93
C ASP A 41 -14.62 -13.49 -8.29
N TYR A 42 -14.37 -13.41 -6.98
CA TYR A 42 -14.65 -12.20 -6.23
C TYR A 42 -13.67 -11.10 -6.57
N PRO A 43 -14.10 -9.93 -7.06
CA PRO A 43 -13.23 -8.78 -7.13
C PRO A 43 -12.81 -8.37 -5.71
N HIS A 44 -11.55 -7.99 -5.57
CA HIS A 44 -10.99 -7.54 -4.30
C HIS A 44 -11.20 -6.04 -4.12
N TRP A 45 -11.35 -5.59 -2.87
CA TRP A 45 -11.41 -4.16 -2.56
C TRP A 45 -10.10 -3.44 -2.87
N LEU A 46 -8.96 -4.16 -2.79
CA LEU A 46 -7.63 -3.74 -3.23
C LEU A 46 -7.16 -4.68 -4.34
N ALA A 47 -6.88 -4.16 -5.52
CA ALA A 47 -6.32 -4.91 -6.63
C ALA A 47 -4.81 -4.65 -6.75
N GLU A 48 -4.05 -5.69 -7.09
CA GLU A 48 -2.63 -5.60 -7.36
C GLU A 48 -2.38 -5.62 -8.87
N ILE A 49 -1.60 -4.68 -9.36
CA ILE A 49 -1.24 -4.55 -10.76
C ILE A 49 0.29 -4.42 -10.85
N SER A 50 0.91 -5.36 -11.55
CA SER A 50 2.34 -5.27 -11.88
C SER A 50 2.51 -4.43 -13.15
N LEU A 51 3.25 -3.33 -13.02
CA LEU A 51 3.63 -2.51 -14.15
C LEU A 51 4.90 -3.07 -14.76
N SER A 52 4.93 -3.25 -16.07
CA SER A 52 6.14 -3.62 -16.81
C SER A 52 6.49 -2.50 -17.80
N PRO A 53 7.76 -2.39 -18.22
CA PRO A 53 8.15 -1.43 -19.25
C PRO A 53 7.38 -1.61 -20.57
N GLU A 54 6.87 -2.83 -20.79
CA GLU A 54 6.12 -3.22 -21.98
C GLU A 54 4.60 -2.99 -21.83
N SER A 55 4.13 -2.69 -20.61
CA SER A 55 2.70 -2.42 -20.36
C SER A 55 2.31 -1.09 -20.99
N TYR A 56 1.42 -1.15 -21.96
CA TYR A 56 0.88 0.06 -22.58
C TYR A 56 -0.03 0.81 -21.60
N ALA A 57 0.06 2.13 -21.58
CA ALA A 57 -0.81 2.98 -20.77
C ALA A 57 -2.31 2.71 -21.03
N SER A 58 -2.68 2.36 -22.26
CA SER A 58 -4.05 1.96 -22.62
C SER A 58 -4.49 0.69 -21.88
N GLN A 59 -3.62 -0.31 -21.77
CA GLN A 59 -3.92 -1.57 -21.09
C GLN A 59 -4.14 -1.35 -19.58
N LEU A 60 -3.29 -0.53 -18.96
CA LEU A 60 -3.49 -0.14 -17.54
C LEU A 60 -4.83 0.59 -17.36
N LYS A 61 -5.16 1.54 -18.25
CA LYS A 61 -6.43 2.26 -18.21
C LYS A 61 -7.64 1.33 -18.34
N GLU A 62 -7.57 0.33 -19.21
CA GLU A 62 -8.62 -0.69 -19.34
C GLU A 62 -8.77 -1.52 -18.07
N GLN A 63 -7.66 -1.98 -17.48
CA GLN A 63 -7.66 -2.74 -16.23
C GLN A 63 -8.27 -1.93 -15.08
N LEU A 64 -7.85 -0.68 -14.88
CA LEU A 64 -8.40 0.21 -13.87
C LEU A 64 -9.90 0.45 -14.08
N SER A 65 -10.30 0.72 -15.32
CA SER A 65 -11.71 0.97 -15.67
C SER A 65 -12.59 -0.27 -15.44
N ALA A 66 -12.09 -1.46 -15.74
CA ALA A 66 -12.78 -2.72 -15.49
C ALA A 66 -12.92 -3.00 -13.98
N ALA A 67 -11.85 -2.79 -13.21
CA ALA A 67 -11.87 -2.97 -11.77
C ALA A 67 -12.85 -2.00 -11.08
N LEU A 68 -12.88 -0.74 -11.50
CA LEU A 68 -13.85 0.26 -11.00
C LEU A 68 -15.30 -0.16 -11.23
N LYS A 69 -15.63 -0.69 -12.42
CA LYS A 69 -16.98 -1.20 -12.71
C LYS A 69 -17.38 -2.30 -11.73
N ASN A 70 -16.42 -3.03 -11.20
CA ASN A 70 -16.61 -4.10 -10.22
C ASN A 70 -16.58 -3.62 -8.76
N GLY A 71 -16.32 -2.34 -8.52
CA GLY A 71 -16.30 -1.75 -7.17
C GLY A 71 -14.94 -1.71 -6.50
N THR A 72 -13.85 -1.94 -7.24
CA THR A 72 -12.48 -1.82 -6.74
C THR A 72 -11.99 -0.39 -6.95
N TYR A 73 -11.67 0.33 -5.87
CA TYR A 73 -11.20 1.71 -5.87
C TYR A 73 -9.81 1.88 -5.26
N ALA A 74 -9.20 0.81 -4.78
CA ALA A 74 -7.85 0.82 -4.25
C ALA A 74 -6.94 -0.09 -5.08
N PHE A 75 -5.75 0.40 -5.41
CA PHE A 75 -4.81 -0.29 -6.29
C PHE A 75 -3.41 -0.25 -5.71
N ARG A 76 -2.74 -1.41 -5.66
CA ARG A 76 -1.32 -1.51 -5.39
C ARG A 76 -0.61 -1.71 -6.71
N LEU A 77 0.22 -0.74 -7.09
CA LEU A 77 0.96 -0.75 -8.34
C LEU A 77 2.40 -1.18 -8.04
N HIS A 78 2.77 -2.37 -8.50
CA HIS A 78 4.13 -2.87 -8.38
C HIS A 78 4.97 -2.31 -9.51
N MET A 79 5.98 -1.52 -9.16
CA MET A 79 6.91 -0.93 -10.12
C MET A 79 8.29 -1.56 -9.99
N PRO A 80 8.78 -2.27 -11.00
CA PRO A 80 10.19 -2.62 -11.05
C PRO A 80 11.03 -1.35 -11.28
N ALA A 81 12.16 -1.28 -10.59
CA ALA A 81 13.08 -0.14 -10.61
C ALA A 81 13.41 0.40 -12.00
N GLN A 82 13.60 -0.50 -12.94
CA GLN A 82 13.96 -0.16 -14.32
C GLN A 82 12.83 0.51 -15.12
N SER A 83 11.59 0.35 -14.70
CA SER A 83 10.41 0.92 -15.40
C SER A 83 10.24 2.42 -15.15
N ILE A 84 10.79 2.93 -14.06
CA ILE A 84 10.54 4.29 -13.59
C ILE A 84 11.27 5.34 -14.45
N THR A 85 12.38 4.97 -15.05
CA THR A 85 13.20 5.91 -15.84
C THR A 85 12.67 6.17 -17.26
N THR A 86 11.74 5.36 -17.75
CA THR A 86 11.42 5.34 -19.19
C THR A 86 9.99 5.73 -19.56
N ASP A 87 8.98 5.57 -18.70
CA ASP A 87 7.60 5.91 -19.08
C ASP A 87 6.75 6.54 -17.97
N THR A 88 6.84 7.86 -17.85
CA THR A 88 5.98 8.67 -16.94
C THR A 88 4.50 8.68 -17.35
N ARG A 89 4.13 8.17 -18.55
CA ARG A 89 2.74 8.17 -19.04
C ARG A 89 1.85 7.25 -18.23
N GLN A 90 2.37 6.11 -17.74
CA GLN A 90 1.60 5.19 -16.89
C GLN A 90 1.22 5.86 -15.56
N LEU A 91 2.16 6.61 -14.98
CA LEU A 91 1.89 7.36 -13.74
C LEU A 91 0.95 8.55 -13.99
N GLY A 92 0.98 9.14 -15.18
CA GLY A 92 0.04 10.19 -15.58
C GLY A 92 -1.42 9.73 -15.51
N LEU A 93 -1.69 8.43 -15.72
CA LEU A 93 -3.02 7.85 -15.61
C LEU A 93 -3.60 7.93 -14.20
N ILE A 94 -2.78 7.95 -13.13
CA ILE A 94 -3.25 8.07 -11.75
C ILE A 94 -4.15 9.31 -11.59
N ARG A 95 -3.82 10.40 -12.28
CA ARG A 95 -4.60 11.65 -12.26
C ARG A 95 -5.97 11.53 -12.96
N GLU A 96 -6.10 10.59 -13.90
CA GLU A 96 -7.38 10.34 -14.58
C GLU A 96 -8.38 9.59 -13.70
N PHE A 97 -7.92 9.04 -12.57
CA PHE A 97 -8.75 8.28 -11.62
C PHE A 97 -8.70 8.92 -10.22
N PRO A 98 -9.22 10.15 -10.05
CA PRO A 98 -9.10 10.90 -8.80
C PRO A 98 -9.85 10.24 -7.62
N ASP A 99 -10.88 9.45 -7.91
CA ASP A 99 -11.69 8.74 -6.91
C ASP A 99 -11.04 7.42 -6.41
N CYS A 100 -9.88 7.05 -6.97
CA CYS A 100 -9.13 5.86 -6.58
C CYS A 100 -7.97 6.20 -5.65
N SER A 101 -7.60 5.24 -4.81
CA SER A 101 -6.35 5.26 -4.03
C SER A 101 -5.31 4.38 -4.70
N PHE A 102 -4.11 4.90 -4.83
CA PHE A 102 -2.98 4.16 -5.38
C PHE A 102 -1.88 4.01 -4.35
N PHE A 103 -1.36 2.79 -4.21
CA PHE A 103 -0.19 2.46 -3.42
C PHE A 103 0.93 2.08 -4.37
N LEU A 104 1.89 2.97 -4.54
CA LEU A 104 3.03 2.73 -5.42
C LEU A 104 4.10 1.95 -4.68
N ASP A 105 4.31 0.71 -5.09
CA ASP A 105 5.22 -0.23 -4.45
C ASP A 105 6.50 -0.38 -5.28
N PHE A 106 7.61 0.02 -4.68
CA PHE A 106 8.94 -0.10 -5.27
C PHE A 106 9.55 -1.45 -4.88
N MET A 107 9.39 -2.45 -5.73
CA MET A 107 9.83 -3.83 -5.47
C MET A 107 11.35 -4.00 -5.35
N ASP A 108 12.13 -3.06 -5.88
CA ASP A 108 13.57 -3.17 -5.97
C ASP A 108 14.28 -2.17 -5.05
N THR A 109 15.21 -2.66 -4.23
CA THR A 109 15.94 -1.84 -3.26
C THR A 109 17.04 -0.99 -3.89
N ASP A 110 17.45 -1.29 -5.12
CA ASP A 110 18.56 -0.60 -5.81
C ASP A 110 18.10 0.50 -6.78
N CYS A 111 16.85 0.94 -6.65
CA CYS A 111 16.30 2.00 -7.48
C CYS A 111 16.98 3.34 -7.27
N THR A 112 17.45 3.93 -8.34
CA THR A 112 17.68 5.37 -8.40
C THR A 112 16.38 6.09 -8.74
N TYR A 113 15.92 6.95 -7.85
CA TYR A 113 14.72 7.75 -8.06
C TYR A 113 15.09 9.01 -8.83
N SER A 114 14.47 9.25 -9.99
CA SER A 114 14.66 10.49 -10.71
C SER A 114 13.83 11.61 -10.09
N ASP A 115 14.33 12.85 -10.13
CA ASP A 115 13.57 14.01 -9.68
C ASP A 115 12.25 14.17 -10.47
N ASP A 116 12.23 13.82 -11.75
CA ASP A 116 11.03 13.86 -12.60
C ASP A 116 9.94 12.90 -12.10
N LEU A 117 10.33 11.70 -11.66
CA LEU A 117 9.38 10.75 -11.06
C LEU A 117 8.77 11.31 -9.78
N LEU A 118 9.60 11.86 -8.91
CA LEU A 118 9.15 12.44 -7.66
C LEU A 118 8.27 13.66 -7.90
N GLU A 119 8.57 14.50 -8.87
CA GLU A 119 7.76 15.65 -9.21
C GLU A 119 6.39 15.22 -9.75
N LEU A 120 6.37 14.25 -10.67
CA LEU A 120 5.13 13.71 -11.24
C LEU A 120 4.24 13.09 -10.15
N THR A 121 4.84 12.25 -9.29
CA THR A 121 4.08 11.54 -8.25
C THR A 121 3.66 12.46 -7.10
N CYS A 122 4.47 13.47 -6.76
CA CYS A 122 4.13 14.47 -5.74
C CYS A 122 2.97 15.38 -6.14
N SER A 123 2.58 15.38 -7.41
CA SER A 123 1.40 16.12 -7.88
C SER A 123 0.09 15.32 -7.82
N CYS A 124 0.10 14.10 -7.27
CA CYS A 124 -1.07 13.22 -7.14
C CYS A 124 -1.45 13.06 -5.67
N ASP A 125 -2.58 13.63 -5.24
CA ASP A 125 -3.05 13.55 -3.85
C ASP A 125 -3.65 12.20 -3.47
N ASN A 126 -3.96 11.37 -4.44
CA ASN A 126 -4.52 10.04 -4.28
C ASN A 126 -3.47 8.91 -4.28
N LEU A 127 -2.20 9.27 -4.05
CA LEU A 127 -1.05 8.36 -4.10
C LEU A 127 -0.36 8.25 -2.75
N ALA A 128 -0.08 7.01 -2.31
CA ALA A 128 0.80 6.67 -1.21
C ALA A 128 1.98 5.82 -1.69
N PHE A 129 3.11 5.91 -1.02
CA PHE A 129 4.33 5.21 -1.40
C PHE A 129 4.63 4.07 -0.44
N LEU A 130 4.98 2.90 -0.99
CA LEU A 130 5.49 1.76 -0.25
C LEU A 130 6.98 1.61 -0.56
N VAL A 131 7.82 1.99 0.39
CA VAL A 131 9.28 2.05 0.22
C VAL A 131 9.93 0.82 0.87
N PRO A 132 10.70 0.00 0.13
CA PRO A 132 11.38 -1.14 0.73
C PRO A 132 12.43 -0.69 1.76
N PHE A 133 12.51 -1.40 2.89
CA PHE A 133 13.49 -1.13 3.93
C PHE A 133 14.84 -1.78 3.61
N GLY A 134 15.94 -1.08 3.88
CA GLY A 134 17.27 -1.69 3.97
C GLY A 134 18.35 -1.09 3.08
N SER A 135 18.03 -0.21 2.12
CA SER A 135 19.03 0.43 1.27
C SER A 135 19.22 1.92 1.60
N LEU A 136 20.38 2.46 1.22
CA LEU A 136 20.65 3.89 1.31
C LEU A 136 19.69 4.69 0.42
N GLN A 137 19.39 4.17 -0.75
CA GLN A 137 18.45 4.77 -1.70
C GLN A 137 17.04 4.85 -1.12
N SER A 138 16.58 3.79 -0.47
CA SER A 138 15.28 3.78 0.23
C SER A 138 15.24 4.83 1.33
N ARG A 139 16.32 4.99 2.09
CA ARG A 139 16.42 6.05 3.11
C ARG A 139 16.34 7.44 2.50
N GLN A 140 17.06 7.69 1.42
CA GLN A 140 17.02 8.96 0.70
C GLN A 140 15.60 9.26 0.16
N LEU A 141 14.91 8.24 -0.37
CA LEU A 141 13.52 8.40 -0.80
C LEU A 141 12.60 8.77 0.37
N VAL A 142 12.73 8.10 1.51
CA VAL A 142 11.96 8.42 2.72
C VAL A 142 12.17 9.87 3.14
N ASP A 143 13.43 10.34 3.16
CA ASP A 143 13.78 11.72 3.51
C ASP A 143 13.14 12.72 2.53
N LEU A 144 13.14 12.41 1.22
CA LEU A 144 12.51 13.23 0.18
C LEU A 144 10.99 13.27 0.30
N LEU A 145 10.35 12.13 0.53
CA LEU A 145 8.89 12.03 0.70
C LEU A 145 8.44 12.78 1.95
N ASN A 146 9.20 12.67 3.03
CA ASN A 146 8.95 13.40 4.26
C ASN A 146 9.09 14.92 4.07
N ALA A 147 10.15 15.37 3.40
CA ALA A 147 10.36 16.80 3.08
C ALA A 147 9.22 17.37 2.21
N ARG A 148 8.59 16.55 1.38
CA ARG A 148 7.45 16.93 0.53
C ARG A 148 6.09 16.61 1.15
N GLN A 149 6.06 16.20 2.42
CA GLN A 149 4.85 15.88 3.18
C GLN A 149 3.94 14.84 2.49
N ARG A 150 4.54 13.87 1.76
CA ARG A 150 3.78 12.81 1.06
C ARG A 150 3.45 11.66 1.99
N ILE A 151 2.36 10.94 1.68
CA ILE A 151 1.99 9.72 2.41
C ILE A 151 2.89 8.59 1.97
N TYR A 152 3.60 8.00 2.91
CA TYR A 152 4.45 6.84 2.66
C TYR A 152 4.47 5.88 3.84
N GLY A 153 4.82 4.65 3.55
CA GLY A 153 5.15 3.66 4.54
C GLY A 153 6.35 2.84 4.11
N VAL A 154 7.05 2.26 5.06
CA VAL A 154 8.20 1.42 4.78
C VAL A 154 7.81 -0.05 4.83
N CYS A 155 8.26 -0.81 3.84
CA CYS A 155 7.91 -2.22 3.66
C CYS A 155 9.07 -3.13 4.09
N ARG A 156 8.75 -4.18 4.83
CA ARG A 156 9.67 -5.24 5.19
C ARG A 156 9.12 -6.58 4.71
N THR A 157 9.80 -7.20 3.77
CA THR A 157 9.47 -8.57 3.35
C THR A 157 10.04 -9.59 4.32
N TYR A 158 9.31 -10.65 4.60
CA TYR A 158 9.74 -11.78 5.40
C TYR A 158 9.37 -13.10 4.73
N ASP A 159 10.11 -14.15 5.08
CA ASP A 159 9.96 -15.51 4.60
C ASP A 159 10.05 -16.52 5.74
N ASN A 160 10.15 -17.82 5.41
CA ASN A 160 10.23 -18.90 6.40
C ASN A 160 11.51 -18.88 7.24
N THR A 161 12.57 -18.22 6.77
CA THR A 161 13.87 -18.21 7.44
C THR A 161 14.06 -17.06 8.40
N ASN A 162 13.29 -15.97 8.23
CA ASN A 162 13.51 -14.72 8.94
C ASN A 162 12.27 -14.12 9.63
N ALA A 163 11.10 -14.77 9.57
CA ALA A 163 9.85 -14.24 10.12
C ALA A 163 9.98 -13.75 11.58
N ALA A 164 10.55 -14.57 12.48
CA ALA A 164 10.73 -14.21 13.87
C ALA A 164 11.75 -13.07 14.07
N GLU A 165 12.81 -13.04 13.27
CA GLU A 165 13.81 -11.97 13.28
C GLU A 165 13.19 -10.62 12.89
N ARG A 166 12.35 -10.62 11.83
CA ARG A 166 11.75 -9.40 11.28
C ARG A 166 10.83 -8.65 12.25
N ILE A 167 10.26 -9.37 13.20
CA ILE A 167 9.39 -8.80 14.27
C ILE A 167 10.13 -8.63 15.61
N SER A 168 11.45 -8.86 15.67
CA SER A 168 12.24 -8.67 16.88
C SER A 168 12.37 -7.18 17.24
N ASP A 169 12.54 -6.90 18.53
CA ASP A 169 12.69 -5.53 19.03
C ASP A 169 13.87 -4.78 18.40
N SER A 170 14.96 -5.48 18.07
CA SER A 170 16.12 -4.88 17.40
C SER A 170 15.79 -4.42 15.98
N GLN A 171 15.10 -5.25 15.21
CA GLN A 171 14.67 -4.91 13.84
C GLN A 171 13.59 -3.82 13.84
N MET A 172 12.66 -3.88 14.79
CA MET A 172 11.65 -2.84 14.97
C MET A 172 12.29 -1.49 15.33
N SER A 173 13.26 -1.48 16.24
CA SER A 173 13.98 -0.27 16.64
C SER A 173 14.78 0.32 15.47
N GLU A 174 15.39 -0.52 14.65
CA GLU A 174 16.12 -0.10 13.45
C GLU A 174 15.18 0.60 12.45
N MET A 175 14.04 -0.02 12.11
CA MET A 175 13.05 0.59 11.22
C MET A 175 12.49 1.90 11.78
N LEU A 176 12.15 1.91 13.07
CA LEU A 176 11.59 3.10 13.74
C LEU A 176 12.58 4.25 13.83
N SER A 177 13.91 3.97 13.79
CA SER A 177 14.94 5.02 13.74
C SER A 177 14.85 5.91 12.49
N TRP A 178 14.11 5.47 11.45
CA TRP A 178 13.83 6.26 10.27
C TRP A 178 12.71 7.29 10.47
N GLY A 179 12.04 7.28 11.63
CA GLY A 179 10.96 8.23 11.95
C GLY A 179 9.67 7.99 11.15
N ILE A 180 9.46 6.77 10.66
CA ILE A 180 8.34 6.41 9.77
C ILE A 180 7.03 6.21 10.54
N PRO A 181 5.91 6.72 10.01
CA PRO A 181 4.61 6.57 10.65
C PRO A 181 3.92 5.24 10.33
N LEU A 182 4.23 4.61 9.20
CA LEU A 182 3.60 3.38 8.70
C LEU A 182 4.65 2.32 8.39
N LEU A 183 4.51 1.13 8.97
CA LEU A 183 5.35 -0.04 8.73
C LEU A 183 4.53 -1.17 8.15
N PHE A 184 4.89 -1.63 6.95
CA PHE A 184 4.23 -2.73 6.26
C PHE A 184 5.09 -3.99 6.31
N PHE A 185 4.46 -5.10 6.69
CA PHE A 185 5.05 -6.42 6.65
C PHE A 185 4.40 -7.21 5.51
N LEU A 186 5.22 -7.75 4.61
CA LEU A 186 4.81 -8.49 3.44
C LEU A 186 5.38 -9.89 3.50
N ALA A 187 4.52 -10.90 3.39
CA ALA A 187 4.97 -12.27 3.31
C ALA A 187 5.49 -12.57 1.89
N ALA A 188 6.65 -13.23 1.77
CA ALA A 188 7.06 -13.85 0.51
C ALA A 188 6.04 -14.92 0.08
N ALA A 189 5.96 -15.21 -1.22
CA ALA A 189 4.93 -16.07 -1.77
C ALA A 189 4.91 -17.48 -1.15
N ASP A 190 6.08 -18.03 -0.83
CA ASP A 190 6.31 -19.36 -0.27
C ASP A 190 6.26 -19.39 1.27
N THR A 191 5.97 -18.27 1.94
CA THR A 191 5.89 -18.19 3.40
C THR A 191 4.78 -19.10 3.93
N THR A 192 5.13 -19.99 4.87
CA THR A 192 4.17 -20.91 5.50
C THR A 192 3.11 -20.19 6.32
N GLN A 193 1.96 -20.82 6.50
CA GLN A 193 0.87 -20.27 7.29
C GLN A 193 1.27 -20.01 8.74
N ASP A 194 2.10 -20.86 9.33
CA ASP A 194 2.58 -20.68 10.72
C ASP A 194 3.41 -19.42 10.87
N ASN A 195 4.31 -19.13 9.93
CA ASN A 195 5.11 -17.91 9.93
C ASN A 195 4.27 -16.66 9.63
N ARG A 196 3.26 -16.76 8.76
CA ARG A 196 2.28 -15.69 8.54
C ARG A 196 1.50 -15.37 9.83
N LEU A 197 1.04 -16.40 10.55
CA LEU A 197 0.34 -16.23 11.82
C LEU A 197 1.26 -15.70 12.92
N LEU A 198 2.52 -16.11 12.98
CA LEU A 198 3.51 -15.59 13.92
C LEU A 198 3.65 -14.08 13.79
N VAL A 199 3.90 -13.59 12.58
CA VAL A 199 4.06 -12.15 12.29
C VAL A 199 2.74 -11.41 12.54
N ASP A 200 1.62 -11.96 12.11
CA ASP A 200 0.31 -11.37 12.28
C ASP A 200 -0.08 -11.18 13.74
N ASN A 201 0.11 -12.21 14.57
CA ASN A 201 -0.17 -12.14 16.01
C ASN A 201 0.72 -11.09 16.70
N ALA A 202 2.00 -11.02 16.37
CA ALA A 202 2.90 -10.02 16.93
C ALA A 202 2.48 -8.59 16.56
N ILE A 203 2.06 -8.37 15.31
CA ILE A 203 1.55 -7.07 14.85
C ILE A 203 0.25 -6.70 15.56
N LEU A 204 -0.69 -7.65 15.71
CA LEU A 204 -1.95 -7.42 16.41
C LEU A 204 -1.72 -7.09 17.87
N ASP A 205 -0.83 -7.82 18.54
CA ASP A 205 -0.45 -7.56 19.94
C ASP A 205 0.17 -6.18 20.10
N ALA A 206 1.12 -5.83 19.24
CA ALA A 206 1.76 -4.52 19.23
C ALA A 206 0.76 -3.37 19.00
N ARG A 207 -0.25 -3.56 18.14
CA ARG A 207 -1.34 -2.58 17.95
C ARG A 207 -2.22 -2.46 19.17
N LEU A 208 -2.60 -3.58 19.78
CA LEU A 208 -3.46 -3.61 20.96
C LEU A 208 -2.83 -2.85 22.13
N HIS A 209 -1.54 -3.07 22.34
CA HIS A 209 -0.79 -2.44 23.45
C HIS A 209 -0.14 -1.10 23.07
N GLN A 210 -0.25 -0.68 21.79
CA GLN A 210 0.39 0.54 21.26
C GLN A 210 1.90 0.58 21.56
N THR A 211 2.57 -0.56 21.40
CA THR A 211 3.97 -0.77 21.80
C THR A 211 4.92 0.16 21.01
N TYR A 212 4.60 0.49 19.77
CA TYR A 212 5.45 1.30 18.91
C TYR A 212 4.79 2.61 18.46
N PRO A 213 5.58 3.66 18.19
CA PRO A 213 5.04 4.96 17.74
C PRO A 213 4.52 4.93 16.28
N ALA A 214 4.74 3.86 15.53
CA ALA A 214 4.27 3.66 14.16
C ALA A 214 3.06 2.73 14.09
N LEU A 215 2.24 2.86 13.04
CA LEU A 215 1.20 1.89 12.73
C LEU A 215 1.81 0.72 11.95
N LEU A 216 1.77 -0.46 12.54
CA LEU A 216 2.20 -1.69 11.90
C LEU A 216 1.04 -2.28 11.07
N ILE A 217 1.34 -2.76 9.88
CA ILE A 217 0.34 -3.31 8.95
C ILE A 217 0.90 -4.64 8.41
N HIS A 218 0.18 -5.73 8.63
CA HIS A 218 0.44 -6.98 7.94
C HIS A 218 -0.40 -6.98 6.67
N LEU A 219 0.20 -6.60 5.53
CA LEU A 219 -0.55 -6.21 4.34
C LEU A 219 -1.54 -7.29 3.90
N ASP A 220 -1.08 -8.52 3.66
CA ASP A 220 -1.93 -9.61 3.17
C ASP A 220 -3.07 -9.95 4.15
N ALA A 221 -2.75 -10.03 5.45
CA ALA A 221 -3.74 -10.39 6.47
C ALA A 221 -4.77 -9.26 6.69
N ASP A 222 -4.32 -8.00 6.71
CA ASP A 222 -5.23 -6.86 6.87
C ASP A 222 -6.12 -6.67 5.64
N VAL A 223 -5.58 -6.85 4.42
CA VAL A 223 -6.38 -6.84 3.19
C VAL A 223 -7.45 -7.92 3.23
N ALA A 224 -7.10 -9.15 3.63
CA ALA A 224 -8.05 -10.26 3.74
C ALA A 224 -9.13 -10.00 4.81
N ARG A 225 -8.76 -9.46 5.98
CA ARG A 225 -9.73 -9.10 7.04
C ARG A 225 -10.72 -8.03 6.59
N ILE A 226 -10.21 -6.97 5.95
CA ILE A 226 -11.06 -5.91 5.39
C ILE A 226 -11.98 -6.50 4.34
N GLN A 227 -11.48 -7.33 3.42
CA GLN A 227 -12.29 -8.01 2.42
C GLN A 227 -13.44 -8.80 3.07
N GLN A 228 -13.16 -9.60 4.09
CA GLN A 228 -14.17 -10.34 4.82
C GLN A 228 -15.22 -9.44 5.47
N LEU A 229 -14.80 -8.37 6.12
CA LEU A 229 -15.70 -7.40 6.73
C LEU A 229 -16.61 -6.73 5.70
N LEU A 230 -16.05 -6.31 4.58
CA LEU A 230 -16.80 -5.64 3.51
C LEU A 230 -17.86 -6.55 2.87
N ILE A 231 -17.58 -7.85 2.76
CA ILE A 231 -18.51 -8.83 2.17
C ILE A 231 -19.53 -9.35 3.18
N SER A 232 -19.13 -9.58 4.44
CA SER A 232 -19.98 -10.23 5.46
C SER A 232 -21.02 -9.32 6.10
N SER A 233 -20.91 -8.01 5.98
CA SER A 233 -21.77 -7.04 6.68
C SER A 233 -23.28 -7.06 6.28
N ARG A 234 -23.73 -8.06 5.49
CA ARG A 234 -25.14 -8.26 5.11
C ARG A 234 -25.93 -9.22 5.99
N LYS A 235 -25.31 -9.88 6.96
CA LYS A 235 -26.02 -10.93 7.75
C LYS A 235 -26.70 -10.42 9.02
N ASN A 236 -26.54 -9.16 9.38
CA ASN A 236 -26.99 -8.61 10.68
C ASN A 236 -27.73 -7.25 10.58
N LEU A 237 -28.48 -6.99 9.51
CA LEU A 237 -29.46 -5.87 9.45
C LEU A 237 -30.82 -6.38 9.07
#